data_7ef8775dafce602566b5caaf90bd126d
#
_entry.id   7ef8775dafce602566b5caaf90bd126d
#
_cell.length_a   1.000
_cell.length_b   1.000
_cell.length_c   1.000
_cell.angle_alpha   90.00
_cell.angle_beta   90.00
_cell.angle_gamma   90.00
#
_symmetry.space_group_name_H-M   'P 1'
#
loop_
_entity.id
_entity.type
_entity.pdbx_description
1 polymer ?
#
loop_
_entity_poly.entity_id
_entity_poly.type
_entity_poly.pdbx_seq_one_letter_code
_entity_poly.pdbx_strand_id
1 'polypeptide(L)'
;MGSQEDQTSRLAQATVAVHGRELGDESQFGAVVPPVFHSSTYRFSSFDQMRRYSRGEMPDAFFYSRYANPTVSEVERTIADLEHAEDCVVTSSGSAATFCALAALCQSGDEVIACDSIYGGSTKILTKLLAKWGISSRFIALEQITDLSKIASDKTRAFWFETPANPINRIVDLSAVAAACRSVGVHSLIDNTFATPVLQQPLRFGIDAVMHSATKYLGGHSDLTAGAIAGSREFIGRVREISILVGTTLDPAAAYLLSRGIKTLELRVRASSNNALRLAQALSIHPKVARVYYPGLEDDPGHQTAARQMSGFGGVVAIDLVGGEAEAEILFDAFKLVSTAPSLGGVETLVSYPLYSSHTGFTDEQLKAAGVSASTVRFALGIEAAEDIIADVEQALSRI
;
A
#
# COMPACT_ATOMS: atom_id res chain seq x y z
N MET A 1 -16.31 -17.26 28.19
CA MET A 1 -15.54 -16.06 27.85
C MET A 1 -15.26 -16.15 26.35
N GLY A 2 -15.97 -15.39 25.49
CA GLY A 2 -15.65 -15.30 24.06
C GLY A 2 -14.27 -14.65 23.92
N SER A 3 -13.43 -15.17 23.05
CA SER A 3 -12.10 -14.63 22.84
C SER A 3 -12.18 -13.17 22.38
N GLN A 4 -11.23 -12.32 22.76
CA GLN A 4 -11.13 -10.91 22.31
C GLN A 4 -11.14 -10.78 20.77
N GLU A 5 -10.68 -11.81 20.06
CA GLU A 5 -10.74 -11.91 18.59
C GLU A 5 -12.16 -11.85 18.02
N ASP A 6 -13.17 -12.34 18.75
CA ASP A 6 -14.56 -12.35 18.29
C ASP A 6 -15.24 -10.97 18.45
N GLN A 7 -14.73 -10.10 19.31
CA GLN A 7 -15.30 -8.75 19.51
C GLN A 7 -14.82 -7.75 18.47
N THR A 8 -13.56 -7.78 18.10
CA THR A 8 -12.96 -6.85 17.11
C THR A 8 -13.50 -7.08 15.70
N SER A 9 -13.82 -8.34 15.35
CA SER A 9 -14.39 -8.70 14.04
C SER A 9 -15.80 -8.10 13.77
N ARG A 10 -16.47 -7.59 14.80
CA ARG A 10 -17.82 -6.98 14.73
C ARG A 10 -17.79 -5.46 14.64
N LEU A 11 -16.62 -4.83 14.84
CA LEU A 11 -16.51 -3.38 14.85
C LEU A 11 -16.35 -2.83 13.43
N ALA A 12 -16.85 -1.59 13.24
CA ALA A 12 -16.61 -0.85 12.01
C ALA A 12 -15.13 -0.46 11.89
N GLN A 13 -14.62 -0.35 10.67
CA GLN A 13 -13.23 0.02 10.36
C GLN A 13 -12.78 1.31 11.07
N ALA A 14 -13.62 2.34 11.11
CA ALA A 14 -13.32 3.57 11.83
C ALA A 14 -13.07 3.34 13.32
N THR A 15 -13.82 2.45 13.95
CA THR A 15 -13.65 2.09 15.38
C THR A 15 -12.35 1.30 15.58
N VAL A 16 -12.06 0.33 14.69
CA VAL A 16 -10.80 -0.43 14.71
C VAL A 16 -9.59 0.50 14.52
N ALA A 17 -9.69 1.47 13.61
CA ALA A 17 -8.62 2.44 13.37
C ALA A 17 -8.31 3.30 14.61
N VAL A 18 -9.33 3.66 15.41
CA VAL A 18 -9.17 4.50 16.61
C VAL A 18 -8.64 3.69 17.80
N HIS A 19 -9.18 2.51 18.02
CA HIS A 19 -8.95 1.74 19.25
C HIS A 19 -7.99 0.55 19.07
N GLY A 20 -7.86 0.01 17.85
CA GLY A 20 -7.12 -1.24 17.64
C GLY A 20 -7.68 -2.35 18.53
N ARG A 21 -6.80 -3.15 19.11
CA ARG A 21 -7.13 -4.18 20.11
C ARG A 21 -7.14 -3.67 21.55
N GLU A 22 -7.01 -2.36 21.77
CA GLU A 22 -6.98 -1.78 23.12
C GLU A 22 -8.34 -1.91 23.86
N LEU A 23 -9.41 -2.32 23.17
CA LEU A 23 -10.71 -2.60 23.78
C LEU A 23 -10.59 -3.74 24.79
N GLY A 24 -10.21 -3.40 26.02
CA GLY A 24 -10.11 -4.30 27.17
C GLY A 24 -8.69 -4.62 27.63
N ASP A 25 -7.65 -4.04 27.02
CA ASP A 25 -6.29 -4.10 27.57
C ASP A 25 -6.07 -2.90 28.50
N GLU A 26 -5.78 -3.17 29.78
CA GLU A 26 -5.41 -2.13 30.72
C GLU A 26 -4.03 -1.60 30.33
N SER A 27 -4.01 -0.47 29.58
CA SER A 27 -2.75 0.21 29.29
C SER A 27 -2.00 0.43 30.62
N GLN A 28 -0.70 0.14 30.66
CA GLN A 28 0.09 0.45 31.84
C GLN A 28 -0.16 1.92 32.23
N PHE A 29 -0.59 2.13 33.47
CA PHE A 29 -0.89 3.45 34.04
C PHE A 29 -2.20 4.11 33.55
N GLY A 30 -3.12 3.44 32.83
CA GLY A 30 -4.38 4.01 32.37
C GLY A 30 -4.23 5.15 31.35
N ALA A 31 -3.12 5.18 30.60
CA ALA A 31 -2.90 6.19 29.56
C ALA A 31 -3.83 5.97 28.36
N VAL A 32 -4.51 7.03 27.90
CA VAL A 32 -5.38 6.99 26.70
C VAL A 32 -4.56 6.78 25.43
N VAL A 33 -3.32 7.26 25.41
CA VAL A 33 -2.37 7.07 24.30
C VAL A 33 -1.27 6.14 24.79
N PRO A 34 -0.99 5.03 24.07
CA PRO A 34 0.08 4.12 24.45
C PRO A 34 1.43 4.80 24.55
N PRO A 35 2.26 4.44 25.56
CA PRO A 35 3.60 4.99 25.70
C PRO A 35 4.52 4.59 24.54
N VAL A 36 5.45 5.46 24.16
CA VAL A 36 6.49 5.14 23.18
C VAL A 36 7.68 4.47 23.87
N PHE A 37 8.00 3.24 23.50
CA PHE A 37 9.10 2.46 24.04
C PHE A 37 10.37 2.65 23.21
N HIS A 38 11.19 3.65 23.56
CA HIS A 38 12.49 3.90 22.91
C HIS A 38 13.63 2.97 23.37
N SER A 39 13.30 1.88 24.06
CA SER A 39 14.30 0.93 24.51
C SER A 39 14.74 -0.02 23.39
N SER A 40 16.05 -0.13 23.15
CA SER A 40 16.60 -1.15 22.24
C SER A 40 16.67 -2.53 22.90
N THR A 41 16.75 -2.61 24.24
CA THR A 41 17.02 -3.83 25.01
C THR A 41 16.11 -3.93 26.22
N TYR A 42 15.65 -5.15 26.55
CA TYR A 42 14.75 -5.41 27.67
C TYR A 42 15.42 -6.35 28.67
N ARG A 43 15.17 -6.13 29.98
CA ARG A 43 15.77 -6.90 31.07
C ARG A 43 14.93 -8.12 31.40
N PHE A 44 15.60 -9.24 31.67
CA PHE A 44 15.01 -10.36 32.39
C PHE A 44 15.18 -10.20 33.90
N SER A 45 14.18 -10.57 34.66
CA SER A 45 14.23 -10.52 36.13
C SER A 45 15.07 -11.66 36.74
N SER A 46 15.32 -12.75 35.99
CA SER A 46 16.08 -13.90 36.43
C SER A 46 16.67 -14.67 35.23
N PHE A 47 17.69 -15.49 35.53
CA PHE A 47 18.25 -16.43 34.54
C PHE A 47 17.20 -17.43 34.04
N ASP A 48 16.26 -17.84 34.89
CA ASP A 48 15.16 -18.72 34.49
C ASP A 48 14.22 -18.06 33.47
N GLN A 49 13.89 -16.78 33.67
CA GLN A 49 13.10 -16.04 32.70
C GLN A 49 13.82 -15.96 31.35
N MET A 50 15.14 -15.70 31.31
CA MET A 50 15.93 -15.71 30.08
C MET A 50 15.90 -17.08 29.39
N ARG A 51 16.04 -18.17 30.17
CA ARG A 51 15.98 -19.52 29.65
C ARG A 51 14.60 -19.86 29.05
N ARG A 52 13.52 -19.48 29.71
CA ARG A 52 12.15 -19.69 29.24
C ARG A 52 11.89 -18.91 27.93
N TYR A 53 12.35 -17.66 27.89
CA TYR A 53 12.28 -16.85 26.65
C TYR A 53 13.01 -17.55 25.49
N SER A 54 14.24 -18.03 25.71
CA SER A 54 15.02 -18.71 24.65
C SER A 54 14.40 -20.02 24.15
N ARG A 55 13.47 -20.60 24.91
CA ARG A 55 12.70 -21.80 24.54
C ARG A 55 11.34 -21.48 23.88
N GLY A 56 11.02 -20.19 23.68
CA GLY A 56 9.73 -19.77 23.15
C GLY A 56 8.55 -19.88 24.13
N GLU A 57 8.82 -20.09 25.43
CA GLU A 57 7.80 -20.24 26.47
C GLU A 57 7.21 -18.91 26.96
N MET A 58 7.65 -17.79 26.37
CA MET A 58 7.25 -16.42 26.71
C MET A 58 6.99 -15.62 25.43
N PRO A 59 5.92 -15.91 24.68
CA PRO A 59 5.67 -15.30 23.36
C PRO A 59 5.47 -13.78 23.43
N ASP A 60 4.95 -13.25 24.54
CA ASP A 60 4.67 -11.82 24.73
C ASP A 60 5.83 -11.04 25.36
N ALA A 61 6.97 -11.69 25.61
CA ALA A 61 8.13 -11.05 26.20
C ALA A 61 9.00 -10.35 25.16
N PHE A 62 9.46 -9.16 25.50
CA PHE A 62 10.40 -8.40 24.67
C PHE A 62 11.83 -8.69 25.11
N PHE A 63 12.75 -8.73 24.14
CA PHE A 63 14.18 -8.98 24.34
C PHE A 63 15.04 -7.85 23.76
N TYR A 64 14.82 -7.57 22.49
CA TYR A 64 15.55 -6.59 21.71
C TYR A 64 14.65 -6.00 20.63
N SER A 65 14.64 -4.68 20.44
CA SER A 65 13.65 -4.00 19.58
C SER A 65 13.70 -4.39 18.10
N ARG A 66 14.84 -4.93 17.62
CA ARG A 66 14.90 -5.48 16.26
C ARG A 66 14.02 -6.74 16.10
N TYR A 67 13.79 -7.48 17.16
CA TYR A 67 12.90 -8.66 17.16
C TYR A 67 11.44 -8.27 17.39
N ALA A 68 11.20 -7.44 18.40
CA ALA A 68 9.89 -6.90 18.72
C ALA A 68 10.02 -5.68 19.66
N ASN A 69 9.09 -4.74 19.52
CA ASN A 69 8.98 -3.55 20.37
C ASN A 69 7.50 -3.30 20.68
N PRO A 70 7.11 -2.97 21.92
CA PRO A 70 5.69 -2.79 22.26
C PRO A 70 4.95 -1.79 21.36
N THR A 71 5.56 -0.63 21.06
CA THR A 71 4.97 0.40 20.19
C THR A 71 4.78 -0.12 18.75
N VAL A 72 5.76 -0.87 18.23
CA VAL A 72 5.71 -1.45 16.88
C VAL A 72 4.66 -2.56 16.83
N SER A 73 4.62 -3.43 17.82
CA SER A 73 3.69 -4.57 17.86
C SER A 73 2.22 -4.12 17.94
N GLU A 74 1.94 -2.98 18.56
CA GLU A 74 0.60 -2.39 18.59
C GLU A 74 0.14 -1.99 17.19
N VAL A 75 0.98 -1.29 16.43
CA VAL A 75 0.68 -0.90 15.06
C VAL A 75 0.51 -2.12 14.14
N GLU A 76 1.35 -3.15 14.31
CA GLU A 76 1.21 -4.42 13.57
C GLU A 76 -0.17 -5.05 13.81
N ARG A 77 -0.61 -5.12 15.07
CA ARG A 77 -1.94 -5.66 15.42
C ARG A 77 -3.07 -4.82 14.81
N THR A 78 -2.96 -3.48 14.90
CA THR A 78 -3.99 -2.59 14.33
C THR A 78 -4.12 -2.76 12.82
N ILE A 79 -3.00 -2.85 12.09
CA ILE A 79 -3.04 -3.07 10.63
C ILE A 79 -3.57 -4.47 10.29
N ALA A 80 -3.19 -5.50 11.05
CA ALA A 80 -3.74 -6.85 10.88
C ALA A 80 -5.26 -6.86 11.03
N ASP A 81 -5.80 -6.18 12.05
CA ASP A 81 -7.25 -6.07 12.28
C ASP A 81 -7.95 -5.30 11.14
N LEU A 82 -7.36 -4.21 10.65
CA LEU A 82 -7.91 -3.43 9.54
C LEU A 82 -7.97 -4.24 8.24
N GLU A 83 -6.98 -5.08 7.97
CA GLU A 83 -6.94 -5.96 6.80
C GLU A 83 -7.66 -7.30 7.00
N HIS A 84 -8.18 -7.58 8.20
CA HIS A 84 -8.69 -8.91 8.59
C HIS A 84 -7.66 -10.03 8.42
N ALA A 85 -6.41 -9.73 8.70
CA ALA A 85 -5.29 -10.66 8.68
C ALA A 85 -5.08 -11.33 10.04
N GLU A 86 -4.44 -12.49 10.04
CA GLU A 86 -4.05 -13.17 11.28
C GLU A 86 -2.84 -12.52 11.97
N ASP A 87 -1.94 -11.89 11.18
CA ASP A 87 -0.75 -11.19 11.66
C ASP A 87 -0.29 -10.14 10.65
N CYS A 88 0.60 -9.23 11.10
CA CYS A 88 1.22 -8.20 10.27
C CYS A 88 2.66 -7.95 10.73
N VAL A 89 3.54 -7.58 9.79
CA VAL A 89 4.86 -7.02 10.05
C VAL A 89 4.94 -5.61 9.50
N VAL A 90 5.40 -4.65 10.30
CA VAL A 90 5.74 -3.31 9.81
C VAL A 90 7.25 -3.18 9.60
N THR A 91 7.63 -2.45 8.57
CA THR A 91 9.02 -2.27 8.12
C THR A 91 9.36 -0.81 7.93
N SER A 92 10.65 -0.49 7.80
CA SER A 92 11.16 0.88 7.63
C SER A 92 10.71 1.58 6.34
N SER A 93 10.16 0.84 5.37
CA SER A 93 9.62 1.40 4.11
C SER A 93 8.77 0.39 3.36
N GLY A 94 7.90 0.85 2.44
CA GLY A 94 7.17 -0.03 1.53
C GLY A 94 8.09 -0.93 0.69
N SER A 95 9.22 -0.41 0.23
CA SER A 95 10.22 -1.22 -0.51
C SER A 95 10.79 -2.35 0.34
N ALA A 96 11.02 -2.11 1.63
CA ALA A 96 11.45 -3.15 2.57
C ALA A 96 10.37 -4.21 2.77
N ALA A 97 9.10 -3.81 2.85
CA ALA A 97 7.95 -4.71 2.93
C ALA A 97 7.85 -5.61 1.68
N THR A 98 7.89 -5.01 0.48
CA THR A 98 7.92 -5.75 -0.79
C THR A 98 9.06 -6.77 -0.84
N PHE A 99 10.28 -6.33 -0.49
CA PHE A 99 11.45 -7.19 -0.49
C PHE A 99 11.29 -8.36 0.49
N CYS A 100 10.93 -8.10 1.75
CA CYS A 100 10.79 -9.14 2.77
C CYS A 100 9.69 -10.16 2.40
N ALA A 101 8.57 -9.70 1.84
CA ALA A 101 7.47 -10.57 1.41
C ALA A 101 7.91 -11.55 0.30
N LEU A 102 8.61 -11.04 -0.71
CA LEU A 102 9.10 -11.86 -1.83
C LEU A 102 10.25 -12.79 -1.41
N ALA A 103 11.18 -12.29 -0.58
CA ALA A 103 12.29 -13.09 -0.05
C ALA A 103 11.83 -14.21 0.90
N ALA A 104 10.68 -14.05 1.56
CA ALA A 104 10.09 -15.09 2.41
C ALA A 104 9.47 -16.25 1.62
N LEU A 105 9.19 -16.06 0.31
CA LEU A 105 8.59 -17.07 -0.57
C LEU A 105 9.59 -17.71 -1.52
N CYS A 106 10.64 -16.97 -1.91
CA CYS A 106 11.51 -17.33 -3.02
C CYS A 106 12.93 -17.65 -2.55
N GLN A 107 13.54 -18.61 -3.22
CA GLN A 107 14.97 -18.93 -3.13
C GLN A 107 15.62 -18.88 -4.51
N SER A 108 16.94 -19.05 -4.58
CA SER A 108 17.66 -19.11 -5.86
C SER A 108 17.09 -20.18 -6.78
N GLY A 109 16.80 -19.83 -8.03
CA GLY A 109 16.17 -20.66 -9.05
C GLY A 109 14.65 -20.51 -9.15
N ASP A 110 14.00 -19.83 -8.20
CA ASP A 110 12.56 -19.55 -8.24
C ASP A 110 12.20 -18.37 -9.17
N GLU A 111 10.92 -18.22 -9.46
CA GLU A 111 10.33 -17.19 -10.30
C GLU A 111 9.23 -16.43 -9.58
N VAL A 112 9.18 -15.11 -9.79
CA VAL A 112 8.03 -14.25 -9.44
C VAL A 112 7.38 -13.79 -10.74
N ILE A 113 6.07 -13.99 -10.88
CA ILE A 113 5.28 -13.35 -11.93
C ILE A 113 4.71 -12.05 -11.37
N ALA A 114 4.74 -10.98 -12.15
CA ALA A 114 4.18 -9.69 -11.76
C ALA A 114 3.36 -9.07 -12.89
N CYS A 115 2.36 -8.25 -12.57
CA CYS A 115 1.74 -7.39 -13.56
C CYS A 115 2.76 -6.38 -14.10
N ASP A 116 2.63 -6.00 -15.36
CA ASP A 116 3.46 -5.00 -16.02
C ASP A 116 3.19 -3.56 -15.51
N SER A 117 2.00 -3.34 -14.99
CA SER A 117 1.56 -2.07 -14.41
C SER A 117 1.68 -2.10 -12.89
N ILE A 118 2.90 -1.94 -12.36
CA ILE A 118 3.22 -1.88 -10.94
C ILE A 118 4.16 -0.72 -10.63
N TYR A 119 4.26 -0.34 -9.36
CA TYR A 119 5.17 0.70 -8.90
C TYR A 119 6.62 0.43 -9.35
N GLY A 120 7.28 1.46 -9.90
CA GLY A 120 8.63 1.33 -10.44
C GLY A 120 9.69 0.88 -9.42
N GLY A 121 9.48 1.12 -8.12
CA GLY A 121 10.30 0.58 -7.05
C GLY A 121 10.19 -0.94 -6.95
N SER A 122 8.97 -1.49 -7.03
CA SER A 122 8.70 -2.93 -7.04
C SER A 122 9.33 -3.59 -8.27
N THR A 123 9.22 -2.95 -9.45
CA THR A 123 9.90 -3.39 -10.67
C THR A 123 11.42 -3.47 -10.48
N LYS A 124 12.03 -2.47 -9.84
CA LYS A 124 13.48 -2.46 -9.57
C LYS A 124 13.88 -3.53 -8.53
N ILE A 125 13.06 -3.81 -7.53
CA ILE A 125 13.28 -4.90 -6.58
C ILE A 125 13.30 -6.24 -7.34
N LEU A 126 12.30 -6.50 -8.16
CA LEU A 126 12.17 -7.71 -8.97
C LEU A 126 13.35 -7.87 -9.94
N THR A 127 13.63 -6.86 -10.76
CA THR A 127 14.58 -6.98 -11.89
C THR A 127 16.03 -6.75 -11.50
N LYS A 128 16.33 -6.00 -10.43
CA LYS A 128 17.70 -5.64 -10.07
C LYS A 128 18.16 -6.28 -8.77
N LEU A 129 17.31 -6.37 -7.75
CA LEU A 129 17.71 -6.86 -6.44
C LEU A 129 17.54 -8.39 -6.36
N LEU A 130 16.36 -8.91 -6.60
CA LEU A 130 16.08 -10.35 -6.53
C LEU A 130 16.83 -11.13 -7.61
N ALA A 131 17.03 -10.54 -8.79
CA ALA A 131 17.84 -11.14 -9.85
C ALA A 131 19.29 -11.44 -9.42
N LYS A 132 19.89 -10.61 -8.53
CA LYS A 132 21.22 -10.89 -7.96
C LYS A 132 21.25 -12.14 -7.07
N TRP A 133 20.11 -12.56 -6.57
CA TRP A 133 19.95 -13.76 -5.73
C TRP A 133 19.48 -14.98 -6.51
N GLY A 134 19.47 -14.86 -7.84
CA GLY A 134 19.08 -15.94 -8.75
C GLY A 134 17.56 -16.17 -8.80
N ILE A 135 16.75 -15.21 -8.37
CA ILE A 135 15.30 -15.23 -8.49
C ILE A 135 14.93 -14.49 -9.78
N SER A 136 14.26 -15.18 -10.70
CA SER A 136 13.80 -14.59 -11.95
C SER A 136 12.45 -13.87 -11.77
N SER A 137 12.18 -12.91 -12.65
CA SER A 137 10.88 -12.22 -12.70
C SER A 137 10.34 -12.19 -14.12
N ARG A 138 9.03 -12.42 -14.26
CA ARG A 138 8.29 -12.36 -15.51
C ARG A 138 7.15 -11.38 -15.37
N PHE A 139 7.05 -10.42 -16.29
CA PHE A 139 5.95 -9.46 -16.32
C PHE A 139 4.89 -9.91 -17.32
N ILE A 140 3.64 -9.79 -16.93
CA ILE A 140 2.48 -10.14 -17.75
C ILE A 140 1.49 -8.97 -17.78
N ALA A 141 0.79 -8.82 -18.90
CA ALA A 141 -0.30 -7.88 -19.00
C ALA A 141 -1.48 -8.32 -18.10
N LEU A 142 -2.25 -7.35 -17.64
CA LEU A 142 -3.39 -7.57 -16.74
C LEU A 142 -4.39 -8.61 -17.30
N GLU A 143 -4.63 -8.58 -18.58
CA GLU A 143 -5.56 -9.46 -19.30
C GLU A 143 -5.09 -10.93 -19.31
N GLN A 144 -3.81 -11.17 -19.08
CA GLN A 144 -3.20 -12.50 -19.07
C GLN A 144 -3.34 -13.24 -17.73
N ILE A 145 -3.89 -12.58 -16.69
CA ILE A 145 -4.07 -13.21 -15.36
C ILE A 145 -4.89 -14.50 -15.44
N THR A 146 -5.92 -14.53 -16.27
CA THR A 146 -6.74 -15.74 -16.50
C THR A 146 -5.97 -16.88 -17.15
N ASP A 147 -4.84 -16.59 -17.79
CA ASP A 147 -3.95 -17.55 -18.41
C ASP A 147 -2.80 -18.02 -17.50
N LEU A 148 -2.82 -17.65 -16.21
CA LEU A 148 -1.74 -17.96 -15.28
C LEU A 148 -1.39 -19.45 -15.25
N SER A 149 -2.38 -20.34 -15.42
CA SER A 149 -2.18 -21.79 -15.53
C SER A 149 -1.34 -22.24 -16.74
N LYS A 150 -1.24 -21.40 -17.78
CA LYS A 150 -0.39 -21.65 -18.96
C LYS A 150 0.98 -20.96 -18.84
N ILE A 151 1.09 -19.95 -17.97
CA ILE A 151 2.26 -19.06 -17.82
C ILE A 151 3.14 -19.53 -16.67
N ALA A 152 2.54 -19.90 -15.54
CA ALA A 152 3.25 -20.35 -14.34
C ALA A 152 3.98 -21.68 -14.59
N SER A 153 5.13 -21.85 -13.96
CA SER A 153 5.94 -23.06 -13.97
C SER A 153 6.09 -23.64 -12.56
N ASP A 154 6.75 -24.77 -12.43
CA ASP A 154 7.14 -25.38 -11.15
C ASP A 154 8.08 -24.51 -10.30
N LYS A 155 8.68 -23.48 -10.89
CA LYS A 155 9.53 -22.48 -10.23
C LYS A 155 8.77 -21.26 -9.74
N THR A 156 7.55 -21.03 -10.20
CA THR A 156 6.75 -19.85 -9.85
C THR A 156 6.27 -19.96 -8.42
N ARG A 157 6.61 -18.99 -7.55
CA ARG A 157 6.23 -18.95 -6.13
C ARG A 157 5.22 -17.87 -5.81
N ALA A 158 5.30 -16.73 -6.48
CA ALA A 158 4.49 -15.56 -6.17
C ALA A 158 3.97 -14.90 -7.44
N PHE A 159 2.76 -14.34 -7.32
CA PHE A 159 2.19 -13.39 -8.26
C PHE A 159 2.05 -12.03 -7.55
N TRP A 160 2.77 -11.01 -8.06
CA TRP A 160 2.76 -9.65 -7.52
C TRP A 160 1.95 -8.71 -8.39
N PHE A 161 1.02 -7.96 -7.80
CA PHE A 161 0.19 -6.99 -8.54
C PHE A 161 -0.26 -5.81 -7.65
N GLU A 162 -0.81 -4.78 -8.29
CA GLU A 162 -1.39 -3.61 -7.64
C GLU A 162 -2.81 -3.36 -8.18
N THR A 163 -3.73 -2.93 -7.32
CA THR A 163 -5.04 -2.43 -7.75
C THR A 163 -5.67 -1.55 -6.67
N PRO A 164 -6.05 -0.30 -7.00
CA PRO A 164 -5.80 0.45 -8.25
C PRO A 164 -4.30 0.61 -8.52
N ALA A 165 -3.87 0.43 -9.77
CA ALA A 165 -2.44 0.45 -10.13
C ALA A 165 -1.94 1.85 -10.50
N ASN A 166 -0.74 2.19 -10.02
CA ASN A 166 -0.07 3.45 -10.32
C ASN A 166 0.47 3.47 -11.77
N PRO A 167 0.29 4.56 -12.56
CA PRO A 167 -0.33 5.82 -12.17
C PRO A 167 -1.80 5.98 -12.58
N ILE A 168 -2.30 5.16 -13.49
CA ILE A 168 -3.59 5.33 -14.19
C ILE A 168 -4.75 4.55 -13.57
N ASN A 169 -4.61 4.12 -12.33
CA ASN A 169 -5.66 3.46 -11.55
C ASN A 169 -6.29 2.21 -12.21
N ARG A 170 -5.51 1.43 -12.97
CA ARG A 170 -6.03 0.16 -13.52
C ARG A 170 -6.57 -0.72 -12.42
N ILE A 171 -7.76 -1.28 -12.65
CA ILE A 171 -8.45 -2.17 -11.72
C ILE A 171 -8.28 -3.62 -12.14
N VAL A 172 -7.90 -4.46 -11.17
CA VAL A 172 -7.80 -5.92 -11.29
C VAL A 172 -8.91 -6.57 -10.48
N ASP A 173 -9.55 -7.58 -11.00
CA ASP A 173 -10.54 -8.38 -10.27
C ASP A 173 -9.82 -9.30 -9.26
N LEU A 174 -9.97 -9.00 -7.97
CA LEU A 174 -9.32 -9.73 -6.87
C LEU A 174 -9.71 -11.20 -6.83
N SER A 175 -11.00 -11.51 -7.07
CA SER A 175 -11.50 -12.89 -7.05
C SER A 175 -10.91 -13.70 -8.19
N ALA A 176 -10.76 -13.09 -9.38
CA ALA A 176 -10.15 -13.73 -10.53
C ALA A 176 -8.67 -14.04 -10.29
N VAL A 177 -7.91 -13.09 -9.70
CA VAL A 177 -6.51 -13.30 -9.30
C VAL A 177 -6.40 -14.43 -8.30
N ALA A 178 -7.18 -14.38 -7.22
CA ALA A 178 -7.14 -15.40 -6.17
C ALA A 178 -7.43 -16.80 -6.72
N ALA A 179 -8.43 -16.93 -7.59
CA ALA A 179 -8.78 -18.19 -8.24
C ALA A 179 -7.65 -18.68 -9.16
N ALA A 180 -7.07 -17.80 -9.99
CA ALA A 180 -5.97 -18.13 -10.89
C ALA A 180 -4.72 -18.59 -10.11
N CYS A 181 -4.28 -17.85 -9.08
CA CYS A 181 -3.14 -18.20 -8.26
C CYS A 181 -3.35 -19.53 -7.53
N ARG A 182 -4.52 -19.73 -6.92
CA ARG A 182 -4.88 -20.97 -6.22
C ARG A 182 -4.84 -22.19 -7.15
N SER A 183 -5.28 -22.03 -8.39
CA SER A 183 -5.33 -23.14 -9.37
C SER A 183 -3.95 -23.70 -9.71
N VAL A 184 -2.89 -22.94 -9.50
CA VAL A 184 -1.50 -23.31 -9.80
C VAL A 184 -0.59 -23.35 -8.56
N GLY A 185 -1.14 -23.15 -7.36
CA GLY A 185 -0.38 -23.19 -6.11
C GLY A 185 0.63 -22.05 -5.94
N VAL A 186 0.36 -20.88 -6.55
CA VAL A 186 1.19 -19.68 -6.48
C VAL A 186 0.60 -18.72 -5.46
N HIS A 187 1.43 -18.09 -4.61
CA HIS A 187 0.99 -17.10 -3.64
C HIS A 187 0.64 -15.77 -4.31
N SER A 188 -0.55 -15.26 -4.03
CA SER A 188 -1.02 -13.94 -4.49
C SER A 188 -0.65 -12.85 -3.50
N LEU A 189 0.10 -11.84 -3.95
CA LEU A 189 0.57 -10.70 -3.16
C LEU A 189 0.13 -9.39 -3.82
N ILE A 190 -0.62 -8.58 -3.09
CA ILE A 190 -1.11 -7.29 -3.60
C ILE A 190 -0.44 -6.12 -2.88
N ASP A 191 -0.09 -5.08 -3.64
CA ASP A 191 0.11 -3.74 -3.10
C ASP A 191 -1.23 -2.99 -3.06
N ASN A 192 -1.80 -2.85 -1.86
CA ASN A 192 -3.10 -2.22 -1.60
C ASN A 192 -2.96 -0.75 -1.16
N THR A 193 -1.81 -0.13 -1.42
CA THR A 193 -1.48 1.22 -0.95
C THR A 193 -2.50 2.27 -1.39
N PHE A 194 -2.98 2.21 -2.65
CA PHE A 194 -3.91 3.20 -3.20
C PHE A 194 -5.31 3.10 -2.62
N ALA A 195 -5.79 1.87 -2.42
CA ALA A 195 -7.13 1.63 -1.89
C ALA A 195 -7.19 1.73 -0.37
N THR A 196 -6.15 1.32 0.34
CA THR A 196 -6.14 1.16 1.80
C THR A 196 -7.14 0.10 2.31
N PRO A 197 -7.05 -0.39 3.55
CA PRO A 197 -8.07 -1.29 4.09
C PRO A 197 -9.47 -0.65 4.20
N VAL A 198 -9.56 0.68 4.17
CA VAL A 198 -10.84 1.41 4.21
C VAL A 198 -11.67 1.16 2.96
N LEU A 199 -11.04 1.16 1.79
CA LEU A 199 -11.75 1.03 0.53
C LEU A 199 -11.73 -0.39 -0.05
N GLN A 200 -10.70 -1.19 0.27
CA GLN A 200 -10.54 -2.54 -0.28
C GLN A 200 -9.88 -3.47 0.74
N GLN A 201 -10.41 -4.67 0.89
CA GLN A 201 -9.92 -5.70 1.81
C GLN A 201 -9.61 -6.99 1.05
N PRO A 202 -8.42 -7.10 0.44
CA PRO A 202 -8.09 -8.17 -0.51
C PRO A 202 -8.15 -9.59 0.07
N LEU A 203 -7.84 -9.77 1.36
CA LEU A 203 -7.90 -11.09 2.01
C LEU A 203 -9.30 -11.68 1.99
N ARG A 204 -10.35 -10.85 2.01
CA ARG A 204 -11.76 -11.30 1.90
C ARG A 204 -12.10 -11.86 0.53
N PHE A 205 -11.30 -11.56 -0.48
CA PHE A 205 -11.43 -12.08 -1.85
C PHE A 205 -10.55 -13.29 -2.11
N GLY A 206 -9.80 -13.75 -1.07
CA GLY A 206 -8.94 -14.92 -1.13
C GLY A 206 -7.52 -14.64 -1.64
N ILE A 207 -7.09 -13.38 -1.62
CA ILE A 207 -5.67 -13.00 -1.78
C ILE A 207 -4.90 -13.45 -0.54
N ASP A 208 -3.65 -13.94 -0.71
CA ASP A 208 -2.89 -14.54 0.39
C ASP A 208 -2.20 -13.51 1.27
N ALA A 209 -1.73 -12.39 0.71
CA ALA A 209 -1.09 -11.35 1.50
C ALA A 209 -1.26 -9.95 0.89
N VAL A 210 -1.30 -8.95 1.78
CA VAL A 210 -1.53 -7.54 1.46
C VAL A 210 -0.33 -6.72 1.91
N MET A 211 0.25 -5.95 1.01
CA MET A 211 1.30 -4.98 1.27
C MET A 211 0.75 -3.55 1.27
N HIS A 212 1.32 -2.71 2.10
CA HIS A 212 1.14 -1.26 2.07
C HIS A 212 2.48 -0.53 2.13
N SER A 213 2.65 0.47 1.29
CA SER A 213 3.53 1.58 1.64
C SER A 213 2.83 2.42 2.71
N ALA A 214 3.08 2.10 3.98
CA ALA A 214 2.45 2.78 5.11
C ALA A 214 2.87 4.27 5.21
N THR A 215 3.91 4.67 4.49
CA THR A 215 4.31 6.06 4.21
C THR A 215 3.14 6.91 3.66
N LYS A 216 2.20 6.27 2.95
CA LYS A 216 1.11 6.91 2.21
C LYS A 216 -0.10 7.15 3.13
N TYR A 217 -1.28 6.72 2.74
CA TYR A 217 -2.52 6.94 3.48
C TYR A 217 -2.49 6.48 4.95
N LEU A 218 -1.80 5.37 5.26
CA LEU A 218 -1.74 4.88 6.64
C LEU A 218 -1.06 5.89 7.57
N GLY A 219 0.08 6.45 7.19
CA GLY A 219 0.74 7.58 7.87
C GLY A 219 -0.03 8.87 7.67
N GLY A 220 -0.27 9.23 6.42
CA GLY A 220 -1.21 10.28 5.99
C GLY A 220 -0.81 11.73 6.23
N HIS A 221 0.42 12.00 6.69
CA HIS A 221 0.86 13.35 7.05
C HIS A 221 2.24 13.70 6.46
N SER A 222 2.75 12.93 5.50
CA SER A 222 4.00 13.17 4.77
C SER A 222 5.25 13.28 5.67
N ASP A 223 5.21 12.73 6.90
CA ASP A 223 6.20 12.92 7.97
C ASP A 223 6.93 11.63 8.39
N LEU A 224 6.62 10.48 7.78
CA LEU A 224 7.27 9.20 8.07
C LEU A 224 7.46 8.35 6.81
N THR A 225 8.37 7.39 6.89
CA THR A 225 8.46 6.27 5.94
C THR A 225 8.22 4.97 6.68
N ALA A 226 7.33 4.13 6.15
CA ALA A 226 7.04 2.80 6.68
C ALA A 226 6.46 1.89 5.59
N GLY A 227 6.52 0.59 5.84
CA GLY A 227 5.83 -0.43 5.07
C GLY A 227 5.07 -1.38 5.98
N ALA A 228 4.12 -2.12 5.45
CA ALA A 228 3.41 -3.17 6.18
C ALA A 228 3.12 -4.36 5.26
N ILE A 229 3.16 -5.57 5.80
CA ILE A 229 2.69 -6.80 5.16
C ILE A 229 1.76 -7.49 6.14
N ALA A 230 0.54 -7.79 5.69
CA ALA A 230 -0.49 -8.50 6.45
C ALA A 230 -0.91 -9.78 5.71
N GLY A 231 -1.21 -10.85 6.47
CA GLY A 231 -1.60 -12.14 5.91
C GLY A 231 -1.74 -13.22 6.96
N SER A 232 -1.57 -14.49 6.56
CA SER A 232 -1.60 -15.61 7.50
C SER A 232 -0.42 -15.57 8.46
N ARG A 233 -0.60 -16.04 9.69
CA ARG A 233 0.44 -16.11 10.73
C ARG A 233 1.68 -16.86 10.26
N GLU A 234 1.47 -17.95 9.51
CA GLU A 234 2.57 -18.75 8.96
C GLU A 234 3.43 -17.94 7.99
N PHE A 235 2.80 -17.27 7.02
CA PHE A 235 3.51 -16.45 6.05
C PHE A 235 4.19 -15.25 6.70
N ILE A 236 3.48 -14.53 7.57
CA ILE A 236 4.00 -13.35 8.26
C ILE A 236 5.17 -13.73 9.20
N GLY A 237 5.14 -14.93 9.81
CA GLY A 237 6.28 -15.45 10.57
C GLY A 237 7.56 -15.53 9.73
N ARG A 238 7.48 -16.02 8.49
CA ARG A 238 8.60 -16.06 7.54
C ARG A 238 9.05 -14.64 7.11
N VAL A 239 8.11 -13.74 6.86
CA VAL A 239 8.41 -12.33 6.55
C VAL A 239 9.13 -11.65 7.72
N ARG A 240 8.66 -11.88 8.95
CA ARG A 240 9.25 -11.36 10.19
C ARG A 240 10.69 -11.84 10.38
N GLU A 241 10.96 -13.11 10.11
CA GLU A 241 12.32 -13.67 10.16
C GLU A 241 13.26 -12.93 9.18
N ILE A 242 12.87 -12.76 7.93
CA ILE A 242 13.65 -11.99 6.95
C ILE A 242 13.85 -10.54 7.41
N SER A 243 12.80 -9.88 7.88
CA SER A 243 12.87 -8.50 8.38
C SER A 243 13.87 -8.35 9.54
N ILE A 244 13.87 -9.28 10.49
CA ILE A 244 14.80 -9.32 11.62
C ILE A 244 16.24 -9.50 11.14
N LEU A 245 16.48 -10.44 10.21
CA LEU A 245 17.82 -10.78 9.73
C LEU A 245 18.43 -9.63 8.90
N VAL A 246 17.62 -9.00 8.05
CA VAL A 246 18.04 -7.88 7.19
C VAL A 246 18.07 -6.55 7.97
N GLY A 247 17.30 -6.44 9.06
CA GLY A 247 17.23 -5.24 9.89
C GLY A 247 16.29 -4.16 9.34
N THR A 248 15.24 -4.54 8.62
CA THR A 248 14.25 -3.60 8.05
C THR A 248 13.18 -3.16 9.05
N THR A 249 13.44 -3.26 10.33
CA THR A 249 12.51 -2.96 11.41
C THR A 249 12.17 -1.46 11.48
N LEU A 250 10.93 -1.16 11.86
CA LEU A 250 10.47 0.21 12.03
C LEU A 250 10.95 0.78 13.38
N ASP A 251 11.35 2.06 13.37
CA ASP A 251 11.67 2.80 14.59
C ASP A 251 10.41 3.09 15.43
N PRO A 252 10.46 3.00 16.78
CA PRO A 252 9.30 3.24 17.63
C PRO A 252 8.67 4.63 17.51
N ALA A 253 9.45 5.69 17.21
CA ALA A 253 8.89 7.01 16.98
C ALA A 253 8.09 7.06 15.66
N ALA A 254 8.61 6.44 14.60
CA ALA A 254 7.88 6.30 13.35
C ALA A 254 6.62 5.41 13.53
N ALA A 255 6.70 4.35 14.33
CA ALA A 255 5.56 3.50 14.67
C ALA A 255 4.48 4.30 15.42
N TYR A 256 4.86 5.16 16.36
CA TYR A 256 3.93 6.05 17.05
C TYR A 256 3.23 7.03 16.09
N LEU A 257 3.99 7.67 15.19
CA LEU A 257 3.41 8.55 14.15
C LEU A 257 2.46 7.77 13.23
N LEU A 258 2.81 6.55 12.88
CA LEU A 258 1.96 5.68 12.07
C LEU A 258 0.66 5.31 12.82
N SER A 259 0.75 4.91 14.09
CA SER A 259 -0.43 4.65 14.94
C SER A 259 -1.34 5.89 15.00
N ARG A 260 -0.76 7.07 15.23
CA ARG A 260 -1.50 8.34 15.24
C ARG A 260 -2.17 8.64 13.89
N GLY A 261 -1.48 8.41 12.79
CA GLY A 261 -2.01 8.59 11.43
C GLY A 261 -3.19 7.66 11.14
N ILE A 262 -3.11 6.40 11.56
CA ILE A 262 -4.16 5.40 11.37
C ILE A 262 -5.47 5.83 12.05
N LYS A 263 -5.43 6.49 13.20
CA LYS A 263 -6.64 6.92 13.94
C LYS A 263 -7.58 7.83 13.12
N THR A 264 -7.07 8.53 12.12
CA THR A 264 -7.84 9.39 11.22
C THR A 264 -7.92 8.84 9.78
N LEU A 265 -7.49 7.61 9.56
CA LEU A 265 -7.37 7.02 8.22
C LEU A 265 -8.69 7.09 7.44
N GLU A 266 -9.79 6.62 8.04
CA GLU A 266 -11.07 6.59 7.33
C GLU A 266 -11.56 7.98 6.95
N LEU A 267 -11.46 8.96 7.85
CA LEU A 267 -11.85 10.35 7.57
C LEU A 267 -11.07 10.91 6.39
N ARG A 268 -9.74 10.72 6.38
CA ARG A 268 -8.87 11.24 5.31
C ARG A 268 -9.11 10.53 3.98
N VAL A 269 -9.22 9.21 3.99
CA VAL A 269 -9.44 8.42 2.77
C VAL A 269 -10.79 8.76 2.14
N ARG A 270 -11.85 8.92 2.94
CA ARG A 270 -13.16 9.30 2.42
C ARG A 270 -13.18 10.73 1.87
N ALA A 271 -12.53 11.68 2.56
CA ALA A 271 -12.43 13.06 2.08
C ALA A 271 -11.63 13.13 0.77
N SER A 272 -10.44 12.52 0.71
CA SER A 272 -9.62 12.51 -0.50
C SER A 272 -10.30 11.77 -1.68
N SER A 273 -11.03 10.68 -1.41
CA SER A 273 -11.79 9.97 -2.45
C SER A 273 -12.95 10.81 -3.00
N ASN A 274 -13.64 11.57 -2.13
CA ASN A 274 -14.67 12.51 -2.58
C ASN A 274 -14.08 13.65 -3.42
N ASN A 275 -12.95 14.22 -2.98
CA ASN A 275 -12.25 15.25 -3.73
C ASN A 275 -11.79 14.74 -5.11
N ALA A 276 -11.29 13.49 -5.16
CA ALA A 276 -10.87 12.86 -6.40
C ALA A 276 -12.05 12.68 -7.39
N LEU A 277 -13.20 12.22 -6.90
CA LEU A 277 -14.39 12.08 -7.74
C LEU A 277 -14.82 13.43 -8.34
N ARG A 278 -14.87 14.47 -7.51
CA ARG A 278 -15.26 15.81 -7.95
C ARG A 278 -14.28 16.41 -8.96
N LEU A 279 -12.97 16.26 -8.71
CA LEU A 279 -11.94 16.69 -9.67
C LEU A 279 -12.05 15.89 -10.99
N ALA A 280 -12.18 14.57 -10.93
CA ALA A 280 -12.32 13.72 -12.10
C ALA A 280 -13.53 14.11 -12.96
N GLN A 281 -14.68 14.41 -12.33
CA GLN A 281 -15.89 14.89 -13.01
C GLN A 281 -15.67 16.25 -13.69
N ALA A 282 -15.01 17.19 -13.02
CA ALA A 282 -14.71 18.50 -13.63
C ALA A 282 -13.75 18.35 -14.83
N LEU A 283 -12.72 17.51 -14.69
CA LEU A 283 -11.72 17.29 -15.74
C LEU A 283 -12.24 16.46 -16.93
N SER A 284 -13.24 15.60 -16.75
CA SER A 284 -13.80 14.76 -17.82
C SER A 284 -14.46 15.56 -18.96
N ILE A 285 -14.85 16.78 -18.69
CA ILE A 285 -15.47 17.68 -19.67
C ILE A 285 -14.55 18.86 -20.07
N HIS A 286 -13.32 18.91 -19.54
CA HIS A 286 -12.43 20.02 -19.76
C HIS A 286 -11.70 19.94 -21.12
N PRO A 287 -11.72 20.99 -21.98
CA PRO A 287 -11.22 20.91 -23.34
C PRO A 287 -9.70 20.70 -23.49
N LYS A 288 -8.92 20.91 -22.42
CA LYS A 288 -7.47 20.67 -22.36
C LYS A 288 -7.11 19.28 -21.84
N VAL A 289 -8.09 18.45 -21.46
CA VAL A 289 -7.92 17.09 -20.97
C VAL A 289 -8.41 16.12 -22.04
N ALA A 290 -7.51 15.29 -22.55
CA ALA A 290 -7.83 14.29 -23.56
C ALA A 290 -8.47 13.04 -22.94
N ARG A 291 -8.08 12.68 -21.71
CA ARG A 291 -8.61 11.53 -20.98
C ARG A 291 -8.44 11.71 -19.48
N VAL A 292 -9.41 11.19 -18.72
CA VAL A 292 -9.33 11.02 -17.26
C VAL A 292 -9.29 9.53 -16.93
N TYR A 293 -8.41 9.15 -16.03
CA TYR A 293 -8.29 7.78 -15.50
C TYR A 293 -8.71 7.80 -14.02
N TYR A 294 -9.92 7.41 -13.76
CA TYR A 294 -10.46 7.34 -12.40
C TYR A 294 -11.61 6.32 -12.33
N PRO A 295 -11.48 5.25 -11.55
CA PRO A 295 -12.49 4.17 -11.55
C PRO A 295 -13.84 4.59 -10.96
N GLY A 296 -13.96 5.81 -10.40
CA GLY A 296 -15.23 6.39 -9.97
C GLY A 296 -16.07 7.00 -11.09
N LEU A 297 -15.53 7.14 -12.29
CA LEU A 297 -16.31 7.55 -13.48
C LEU A 297 -16.96 6.30 -14.11
N GLU A 298 -18.23 6.40 -14.49
CA GLU A 298 -19.00 5.27 -15.02
C GLU A 298 -18.48 4.72 -16.36
N ASP A 299 -17.80 5.58 -17.14
CA ASP A 299 -17.16 5.24 -18.41
C ASP A 299 -15.73 4.70 -18.27
N ASP A 300 -15.17 4.67 -17.05
CA ASP A 300 -13.88 4.02 -16.81
C ASP A 300 -14.00 2.50 -16.97
N PRO A 301 -13.10 1.86 -17.74
CA PRO A 301 -13.15 0.42 -17.96
C PRO A 301 -13.14 -0.42 -16.68
N GLY A 302 -12.54 0.09 -15.61
CA GLY A 302 -12.43 -0.58 -14.31
C GLY A 302 -13.63 -0.35 -13.39
N HIS A 303 -14.54 0.59 -13.72
CA HIS A 303 -15.61 1.06 -12.83
C HIS A 303 -16.44 -0.09 -12.24
N GLN A 304 -16.97 -0.96 -13.05
CA GLN A 304 -17.85 -2.04 -12.58
C GLN A 304 -17.12 -3.02 -11.65
N THR A 305 -15.85 -3.31 -11.91
CA THR A 305 -15.03 -4.18 -11.05
C THR A 305 -14.71 -3.46 -9.73
N ALA A 306 -14.31 -2.19 -9.78
CA ALA A 306 -14.08 -1.38 -8.60
C ALA A 306 -15.34 -1.28 -7.73
N ALA A 307 -16.50 -0.99 -8.31
CA ALA A 307 -17.78 -0.90 -7.59
C ALA A 307 -18.19 -2.21 -6.88
N ARG A 308 -17.74 -3.38 -7.37
CA ARG A 308 -18.03 -4.68 -6.72
C ARG A 308 -17.09 -5.00 -5.55
N GLN A 309 -15.83 -4.55 -5.62
CA GLN A 309 -14.79 -4.96 -4.65
C GLN A 309 -14.32 -3.83 -3.73
N MET A 310 -14.67 -2.58 -4.02
CA MET A 310 -14.26 -1.40 -3.25
C MET A 310 -15.46 -0.66 -2.67
N SER A 311 -15.28 0.01 -1.52
CA SER A 311 -16.29 0.87 -0.89
C SER A 311 -16.14 2.35 -1.27
N GLY A 312 -15.34 2.68 -2.27
CA GLY A 312 -15.02 3.98 -2.84
C GLY A 312 -13.87 3.81 -3.82
N PHE A 313 -13.49 4.87 -4.54
CA PHE A 313 -12.63 4.76 -5.72
C PHE A 313 -11.22 5.30 -5.54
N GLY A 314 -10.86 5.74 -4.33
CA GLY A 314 -9.53 6.23 -3.98
C GLY A 314 -9.32 7.72 -4.25
N GLY A 315 -8.20 8.25 -3.74
CA GLY A 315 -7.86 9.67 -3.79
C GLY A 315 -6.84 10.03 -4.89
N VAL A 316 -6.65 9.17 -5.90
CA VAL A 316 -5.70 9.42 -7.00
C VAL A 316 -6.46 9.56 -8.31
N VAL A 317 -6.17 10.63 -9.08
CA VAL A 317 -6.71 10.86 -10.43
C VAL A 317 -5.52 11.03 -11.38
N ALA A 318 -5.54 10.33 -12.50
CA ALA A 318 -4.59 10.61 -13.57
C ALA A 318 -5.33 11.16 -14.81
N ILE A 319 -4.63 11.98 -15.57
CA ILE A 319 -5.15 12.54 -16.82
C ILE A 319 -4.10 12.45 -17.91
N ASP A 320 -4.56 12.43 -19.15
CA ASP A 320 -3.74 12.82 -20.29
C ASP A 320 -4.16 14.21 -20.77
N LEU A 321 -3.20 15.11 -20.91
CA LEU A 321 -3.41 16.44 -21.48
C LEU A 321 -3.61 16.38 -23.01
N VAL A 322 -4.31 17.34 -23.55
CA VAL A 322 -4.27 17.64 -24.98
C VAL A 322 -2.92 18.33 -25.25
N GLY A 323 -1.96 17.59 -25.80
CA GLY A 323 -0.59 18.02 -26.00
C GLY A 323 0.40 17.00 -25.44
N GLY A 324 1.51 17.46 -24.90
CA GLY A 324 2.59 16.62 -24.39
C GLY A 324 3.34 17.25 -23.23
N GLU A 325 4.67 17.07 -23.20
CA GLU A 325 5.53 17.53 -22.12
C GLU A 325 5.56 19.06 -21.97
N ALA A 326 5.49 19.81 -23.08
CA ALA A 326 5.50 21.27 -23.03
C ALA A 326 4.25 21.82 -22.32
N GLU A 327 3.07 21.26 -22.59
CA GLU A 327 1.83 21.61 -21.90
C GLU A 327 1.87 21.18 -20.43
N ALA A 328 2.47 20.04 -20.13
CA ALA A 328 2.67 19.59 -18.75
C ALA A 328 3.58 20.57 -17.98
N GLU A 329 4.69 21.04 -18.56
CA GLU A 329 5.59 22.04 -17.95
C GLU A 329 4.83 23.31 -17.58
N ILE A 330 4.06 23.87 -18.53
CA ILE A 330 3.25 25.08 -18.30
C ILE A 330 2.23 24.83 -17.18
N LEU A 331 1.57 23.67 -17.16
CA LEU A 331 0.59 23.31 -16.15
C LEU A 331 1.24 23.27 -14.76
N PHE A 332 2.39 22.61 -14.62
CA PHE A 332 3.09 22.46 -13.35
C PHE A 332 3.57 23.80 -12.79
N ASP A 333 4.05 24.70 -13.63
CA ASP A 333 4.51 26.03 -13.22
C ASP A 333 3.35 26.99 -12.88
N ALA A 334 2.12 26.65 -13.25
CA ALA A 334 0.95 27.49 -13.02
C ALA A 334 0.21 27.18 -11.70
N PHE A 335 0.46 26.07 -11.04
CA PHE A 335 -0.19 25.74 -9.77
C PHE A 335 0.16 26.74 -8.66
N LYS A 336 -0.83 27.02 -7.80
CA LYS A 336 -0.70 27.93 -6.65
C LYS A 336 -0.97 27.23 -5.32
N LEU A 337 -1.90 26.28 -5.30
CA LEU A 337 -2.29 25.47 -4.15
C LEU A 337 -1.72 24.06 -4.25
N VAL A 338 -1.91 23.41 -5.40
CA VAL A 338 -1.45 22.03 -5.64
C VAL A 338 0.07 22.00 -5.67
N SER A 339 0.66 21.16 -4.82
CA SER A 339 2.12 21.07 -4.70
C SER A 339 2.73 20.07 -5.66
N THR A 340 3.75 20.47 -6.40
CA THR A 340 4.53 19.58 -7.28
C THR A 340 5.48 18.73 -6.43
N ALA A 341 5.11 17.46 -6.19
CA ALA A 341 5.94 16.54 -5.43
C ALA A 341 5.63 15.07 -5.77
N PRO A 342 6.61 14.16 -5.62
CA PRO A 342 6.33 12.73 -5.61
C PRO A 342 5.57 12.38 -4.33
N SER A 343 4.89 11.23 -4.30
CA SER A 343 4.13 10.69 -3.18
C SER A 343 2.61 10.80 -3.40
N LEU A 344 1.85 10.44 -2.38
CA LEU A 344 0.39 10.45 -2.34
C LEU A 344 -0.10 10.15 -0.92
N GLY A 345 -1.39 10.35 -0.68
CA GLY A 345 -2.06 9.91 0.55
C GLY A 345 -1.79 10.78 1.77
N GLY A 346 -1.18 11.96 1.59
CA GLY A 346 -1.08 13.01 2.60
C GLY A 346 -2.38 13.79 2.75
N VAL A 347 -2.35 14.79 3.64
CA VAL A 347 -3.47 15.73 3.83
C VAL A 347 -3.49 16.82 2.76
N GLU A 348 -2.34 17.08 2.14
CA GLU A 348 -2.14 18.02 1.05
C GLU A 348 -2.35 17.38 -0.33
N THR A 349 -2.86 18.16 -1.29
CA THR A 349 -2.98 17.74 -2.68
C THR A 349 -1.65 17.88 -3.40
N LEU A 350 -1.18 16.78 -4.00
CA LEU A 350 0.06 16.70 -4.76
C LEU A 350 -0.21 16.41 -6.23
N VAL A 351 0.64 16.97 -7.09
CA VAL A 351 0.72 16.61 -8.50
C VAL A 351 2.11 16.07 -8.84
N SER A 352 2.16 15.04 -9.66
CA SER A 352 3.41 14.45 -10.13
C SER A 352 3.36 14.11 -11.62
N TYR A 353 4.52 14.23 -12.26
CA TYR A 353 4.73 13.81 -13.64
C TYR A 353 5.35 12.40 -13.64
N PRO A 354 4.62 11.37 -14.07
CA PRO A 354 5.09 9.99 -13.94
C PRO A 354 6.44 9.71 -14.59
N LEU A 355 6.72 10.32 -15.76
CA LEU A 355 8.00 10.16 -16.47
C LEU A 355 9.21 10.61 -15.64
N TYR A 356 9.04 11.66 -14.80
CA TYR A 356 10.13 12.19 -13.97
C TYR A 356 10.03 11.78 -12.50
N SER A 357 9.09 10.89 -12.17
CA SER A 357 8.89 10.41 -10.79
C SER A 357 8.85 8.88 -10.72
N SER A 358 7.67 8.29 -10.70
CA SER A 358 7.48 6.85 -10.45
C SER A 358 7.97 5.93 -11.57
N HIS A 359 8.07 6.43 -12.82
CA HIS A 359 8.45 5.67 -14.01
C HIS A 359 9.78 6.13 -14.62
N THR A 360 10.58 6.88 -13.87
CA THR A 360 11.91 7.32 -14.32
C THR A 360 12.80 6.14 -14.69
N GLY A 361 13.32 6.17 -15.93
CA GLY A 361 14.21 5.15 -16.46
C GLY A 361 13.50 3.90 -17.01
N PHE A 362 12.19 3.94 -17.21
CA PHE A 362 11.46 2.94 -17.97
C PHE A 362 11.76 3.09 -19.47
N THR A 363 11.74 1.97 -20.21
CA THR A 363 11.78 1.99 -21.68
C THR A 363 10.43 2.41 -22.25
N ASP A 364 10.39 2.78 -23.54
CA ASP A 364 9.15 3.15 -24.22
C ASP A 364 8.11 2.01 -24.18
N GLU A 365 8.56 0.75 -24.28
CA GLU A 365 7.69 -0.42 -24.16
C GLU A 365 7.10 -0.55 -22.76
N GLN A 366 7.91 -0.31 -21.72
CA GLN A 366 7.46 -0.34 -20.32
C GLN A 366 6.47 0.81 -20.03
N LEU A 367 6.73 2.01 -20.55
CA LEU A 367 5.82 3.15 -20.41
C LEU A 367 4.48 2.86 -21.09
N LYS A 368 4.53 2.31 -22.30
CA LYS A 368 3.32 1.91 -23.04
C LYS A 368 2.52 0.84 -22.30
N ALA A 369 3.19 -0.17 -21.74
CA ALA A 369 2.56 -1.22 -20.94
C ALA A 369 1.89 -0.63 -19.67
N ALA A 370 2.56 0.31 -19.00
CA ALA A 370 2.01 1.05 -17.85
C ALA A 370 0.90 2.05 -18.24
N GLY A 371 0.68 2.31 -19.52
CA GLY A 371 -0.28 3.32 -20.03
C GLY A 371 0.16 4.76 -19.75
N VAL A 372 1.46 5.01 -19.70
CA VAL A 372 2.05 6.31 -19.42
C VAL A 372 2.58 6.93 -20.70
N SER A 373 2.26 8.20 -20.93
CA SER A 373 2.73 8.99 -22.07
C SER A 373 3.33 10.34 -21.61
N ALA A 374 3.85 11.12 -22.56
CA ALA A 374 4.32 12.47 -22.29
C ALA A 374 3.21 13.46 -21.90
N SER A 375 1.95 13.11 -22.07
CA SER A 375 0.80 13.90 -21.62
C SER A 375 0.26 13.51 -20.25
N THR A 376 0.77 12.41 -19.65
CA THR A 376 0.19 11.84 -18.43
C THR A 376 0.61 12.62 -17.18
N VAL A 377 -0.39 13.11 -16.44
CA VAL A 377 -0.24 13.82 -15.15
C VAL A 377 -1.03 13.08 -14.08
N ARG A 378 -0.47 12.93 -12.87
CA ARG A 378 -1.13 12.26 -11.75
C ARG A 378 -1.34 13.21 -10.59
N PHE A 379 -2.60 13.39 -10.16
CA PHE A 379 -3.00 14.07 -8.94
C PHE A 379 -3.20 13.06 -7.82
N ALA A 380 -2.72 13.39 -6.63
CA ALA A 380 -3.02 12.69 -5.38
C ALA A 380 -3.74 13.68 -4.46
N LEU A 381 -5.05 13.50 -4.30
CA LEU A 381 -5.91 14.45 -3.63
C LEU A 381 -5.73 14.37 -2.11
N GLY A 382 -5.59 15.55 -1.51
CA GLY A 382 -5.63 15.74 -0.07
C GLY A 382 -7.06 15.93 0.45
N ILE A 383 -7.16 16.61 1.59
CA ILE A 383 -8.41 16.82 2.30
C ILE A 383 -8.83 18.30 2.34
N GLU A 384 -8.22 19.14 1.52
CA GLU A 384 -8.62 20.53 1.32
C GLU A 384 -10.04 20.62 0.77
N ALA A 385 -10.63 21.81 0.73
CA ALA A 385 -11.91 22.02 0.07
C ALA A 385 -11.79 21.69 -1.41
N ALA A 386 -12.67 20.85 -1.93
CA ALA A 386 -12.63 20.40 -3.33
C ALA A 386 -12.73 21.56 -4.32
N GLU A 387 -13.50 22.59 -3.97
CA GLU A 387 -13.69 23.81 -4.77
C GLU A 387 -12.37 24.54 -4.99
N ASP A 388 -11.53 24.64 -3.96
CA ASP A 388 -10.23 25.31 -4.04
C ASP A 388 -9.25 24.54 -4.90
N ILE A 389 -9.22 23.18 -4.74
CA ILE A 389 -8.40 22.31 -5.58
C ILE A 389 -8.81 22.43 -7.06
N ILE A 390 -10.12 22.33 -7.34
CA ILE A 390 -10.64 22.42 -8.71
C ILE A 390 -10.32 23.79 -9.30
N ALA A 391 -10.53 24.88 -8.56
CA ALA A 391 -10.23 26.23 -9.04
C ALA A 391 -8.73 26.40 -9.35
N ASP A 392 -7.82 25.83 -8.57
CA ASP A 392 -6.38 25.87 -8.85
C ASP A 392 -6.02 25.06 -10.09
N VAL A 393 -6.60 23.87 -10.27
CA VAL A 393 -6.37 23.05 -11.46
C VAL A 393 -6.93 23.73 -12.72
N GLU A 394 -8.13 24.28 -12.69
CA GLU A 394 -8.75 24.99 -13.82
C GLU A 394 -7.96 26.25 -14.21
N GLN A 395 -7.51 27.06 -13.24
CA GLN A 395 -6.70 28.23 -13.53
C GLN A 395 -5.34 27.86 -14.14
N ALA A 396 -4.74 26.72 -13.71
CA ALA A 396 -3.50 26.22 -14.27
C ALA A 396 -3.71 25.70 -15.72
N LEU A 397 -4.78 24.93 -15.97
CA LEU A 397 -5.17 24.46 -17.30
C LEU A 397 -5.50 25.60 -18.26
N SER A 398 -5.94 26.75 -17.77
CA SER A 398 -6.21 27.90 -18.60
C SER A 398 -4.95 28.56 -19.21
N ARG A 399 -3.75 28.16 -18.78
CA ARG A 399 -2.47 28.67 -19.26
C ARG A 399 -1.92 27.90 -20.46
N ILE A 400 -2.42 26.68 -20.71
CA ILE A 400 -2.00 25.80 -21.82
C ILE A 400 -2.93 25.85 -23.04
#